data_4967fbf550b579fabf3c63b46d0e4526
#
_entry.id   4967fbf550b579fabf3c63b46d0e4526
#
_cell.length_a   1.000
_cell.length_b   1.000
_cell.length_c   1.000
_cell.angle_alpha   90.00
_cell.angle_beta   90.00
_cell.angle_gamma   90.00
#
_symmetry.space_group_name_H-M   'P 1'
#
loop_
_entity.id
_entity.type
_entity.pdbx_description
1 polymer ?
#
loop_
_entity_poly.entity_id
_entity_poly.type
_entity_poly.pdbx_seq_one_letter_code
_entity_poly.pdbx_strand_id
1 'polypeptide(L)'
;NDNDAIWQFLREQPLLCGFNNKAYDNFILKAVAADCTPQEVKALSDYLIDGGQGWQHPLMRDNPVFVTSFDIRDDMYEGLSLKACEGHLGMSVVESSVPFDLDRPLTDEELDETIFYCKHDVDATEKLVELRQSYLQTKINLGRRVGISDEKALSCTNAKLTALMLNARRREWNDGRDYVYPPRLDVSIIPQEILDFFDTIHDKSIPDEVLFKTALTYKFGDFPCRYAWGGVHGSVKGYH
;
A
#
# COMPACT_ATOMS: atom_id res chain seq x y z
N ASN A 1 -15.51 18.07 25.67
CA ASN A 1 -14.19 17.67 25.22
C ASN A 1 -14.24 17.33 23.74
N ASP A 2 -13.36 17.88 22.93
CA ASP A 2 -13.37 17.67 21.48
C ASP A 2 -13.24 16.17 21.10
N ASN A 3 -12.61 15.38 21.96
CA ASN A 3 -12.47 13.94 21.78
C ASN A 3 -13.81 13.18 21.80
N ASP A 4 -14.77 13.63 22.62
CA ASP A 4 -16.12 13.05 22.62
C ASP A 4 -16.82 13.25 21.26
N ALA A 5 -16.62 14.41 20.63
CA ALA A 5 -17.15 14.70 19.30
C ALA A 5 -16.51 13.82 18.22
N ILE A 6 -15.20 13.57 18.31
CA ILE A 6 -14.50 12.63 17.42
C ILE A 6 -15.03 11.20 17.61
N TRP A 7 -15.20 10.76 18.85
CA TRP A 7 -15.81 9.46 19.16
C TRP A 7 -17.21 9.32 18.60
N GLN A 8 -18.04 10.36 18.76
CA GLN A 8 -19.39 10.38 18.21
C GLN A 8 -19.37 10.31 16.69
N PHE A 9 -18.53 11.13 16.04
CA PHE A 9 -18.34 11.12 14.59
C PHE A 9 -17.96 9.72 14.07
N LEU A 10 -16.93 9.08 14.67
CA LEU A 10 -16.47 7.75 14.26
C LEU A 10 -17.55 6.65 14.40
N ARG A 11 -18.46 6.79 15.37
CA ARG A 11 -19.59 5.86 15.54
C ARG A 11 -20.72 6.09 14.55
N GLU A 12 -20.94 7.35 14.16
CA GLU A 12 -22.01 7.73 13.25
C GLU A 12 -21.64 7.48 11.78
N GLN A 13 -20.36 7.47 11.46
CA GLN A 13 -19.88 7.23 10.10
C GLN A 13 -19.61 5.74 9.88
N PRO A 14 -20.39 5.08 8.99
CA PRO A 14 -20.24 3.64 8.76
C PRO A 14 -18.93 3.29 8.02
N LEU A 15 -18.40 4.24 7.26
CA LEU A 15 -17.22 4.03 6.44
C LEU A 15 -16.56 5.36 6.11
N LEU A 16 -15.29 5.50 6.41
CA LEU A 16 -14.46 6.63 6.02
C LEU A 16 -13.67 6.32 4.74
N CYS A 17 -13.32 7.36 4.00
CA CYS A 17 -12.39 7.28 2.89
C CYS A 17 -11.26 8.28 3.10
N GLY A 18 -10.05 7.88 2.78
CA GLY A 18 -8.91 8.78 2.77
C GLY A 18 -7.91 8.40 1.69
N PHE A 19 -6.85 9.18 1.56
CA PHE A 19 -5.71 8.90 0.70
C PHE A 19 -4.50 8.55 1.58
N ASN A 20 -3.99 7.34 1.50
CA ASN A 20 -2.94 6.80 2.37
C ASN A 20 -3.33 6.72 3.86
N ASN A 21 -4.61 6.81 4.16
CA ASN A 21 -5.12 6.90 5.51
C ASN A 21 -4.88 5.64 6.36
N LYS A 22 -4.79 4.48 5.75
CA LYS A 22 -4.49 3.22 6.45
C LYS A 22 -3.10 3.19 7.05
N ALA A 23 -2.16 3.88 6.41
CA ALA A 23 -0.77 3.93 6.87
C ALA A 23 -0.52 5.02 7.92
N TYR A 24 -1.38 6.05 7.99
CA TYR A 24 -1.15 7.22 8.85
C TYR A 24 -2.41 7.68 9.58
N ASP A 25 -3.37 8.31 8.89
CA ASP A 25 -4.50 9.02 9.50
C ASP A 25 -5.34 8.16 10.45
N ASN A 26 -5.55 6.89 10.10
CA ASN A 26 -6.30 5.97 10.96
C ASN A 26 -5.65 5.76 12.33
N PHE A 27 -4.32 5.76 12.39
CA PHE A 27 -3.60 5.62 13.66
C PHE A 27 -3.65 6.90 14.48
N ILE A 28 -3.52 8.05 13.82
CA ILE A 28 -3.66 9.35 14.47
C ILE A 28 -5.07 9.53 15.04
N LEU A 29 -6.11 9.25 14.25
CA LEU A 29 -7.51 9.29 14.71
C LEU A 29 -7.75 8.38 15.91
N LYS A 30 -7.19 7.17 15.91
CA LYS A 30 -7.30 6.24 17.04
C LYS A 30 -6.62 6.78 18.28
N ALA A 31 -5.45 7.38 18.15
CA ALA A 31 -4.72 7.94 19.28
C ALA A 31 -5.47 9.14 19.88
N VAL A 32 -5.93 10.06 19.05
CA VAL A 32 -6.68 11.25 19.49
C VAL A 32 -8.00 10.85 20.14
N ALA A 33 -8.76 9.95 19.51
CA ALA A 33 -10.03 9.47 20.08
C ALA A 33 -9.85 8.63 21.37
N ALA A 34 -8.68 8.07 21.61
CA ALA A 34 -8.32 7.38 22.86
C ALA A 34 -7.74 8.31 23.94
N ASP A 35 -7.92 9.64 23.82
CA ASP A 35 -7.44 10.65 24.76
C ASP A 35 -5.91 10.66 24.96
N CYS A 36 -5.14 10.21 23.96
CA CYS A 36 -3.69 10.34 24.00
C CYS A 36 -3.28 11.82 24.06
N THR A 37 -2.22 12.10 24.79
CA THR A 37 -1.69 13.47 24.90
C THR A 37 -1.11 13.95 23.56
N PRO A 38 -1.04 15.26 23.32
CA PRO A 38 -0.40 15.79 22.11
C PRO A 38 1.01 15.27 21.87
N GLN A 39 1.80 15.08 22.95
CA GLN A 39 3.16 14.55 22.89
C GLN A 39 3.17 13.08 22.43
N GLU A 40 2.24 12.27 22.90
CA GLU A 40 2.10 10.88 22.48
C GLU A 40 1.65 10.78 21.02
N VAL A 41 0.71 11.62 20.59
CA VAL A 41 0.27 11.71 19.20
C VAL A 41 1.42 12.15 18.30
N LYS A 42 2.23 13.14 18.70
CA LYS A 42 3.42 13.58 17.96
C LYS A 42 4.45 12.45 17.85
N ALA A 43 4.74 11.75 18.93
CA ALA A 43 5.66 10.61 18.91
C ALA A 43 5.18 9.47 17.99
N LEU A 44 3.86 9.20 17.97
CA LEU A 44 3.26 8.26 17.03
C LEU A 44 3.42 8.74 15.57
N SER A 45 3.15 10.03 15.33
CA SER A 45 3.31 10.65 14.01
C SER A 45 4.74 10.49 13.49
N ASP A 46 5.73 10.83 14.28
CA ASP A 46 7.14 10.73 13.93
C ASP A 46 7.53 9.27 13.63
N TYR A 47 7.09 8.34 14.48
CA TYR A 47 7.29 6.90 14.25
C TYR A 47 6.71 6.41 12.92
N LEU A 48 5.51 6.88 12.54
CA LEU A 48 4.86 6.51 11.27
C LEU A 48 5.59 7.12 10.06
N ILE A 49 6.02 8.38 10.16
CA ILE A 49 6.78 9.09 9.11
C ILE A 49 8.13 8.42 8.87
N ASP A 50 8.79 7.93 9.91
CA ASP A 50 10.05 7.19 9.84
C ASP A 50 9.87 5.74 9.29
N GLY A 51 8.67 5.37 8.86
CA GLY A 51 8.37 4.08 8.25
C GLY A 51 7.99 2.98 9.25
N GLY A 52 7.69 3.36 10.49
CA GLY A 52 7.20 2.44 11.51
C GLY A 52 5.80 1.89 11.17
N GLN A 53 5.56 0.64 11.54
CA GLN A 53 4.26 0.00 11.34
C GLN A 53 3.32 0.39 12.49
N GLY A 54 2.28 1.18 12.21
CA GLY A 54 1.40 1.74 13.24
C GLY A 54 0.83 0.70 14.21
N TRP A 55 0.46 -0.50 13.72
CA TRP A 55 -0.04 -1.59 14.56
C TRP A 55 1.00 -2.18 15.53
N GLN A 56 2.29 -1.90 15.36
CA GLN A 56 3.37 -2.29 16.27
C GLN A 56 3.62 -1.24 17.35
N HIS A 57 3.10 -0.02 17.18
CA HIS A 57 3.33 1.06 18.15
C HIS A 57 2.62 0.75 19.50
N PRO A 58 3.25 1.02 20.64
CA PRO A 58 2.68 0.74 21.96
C PRO A 58 1.27 1.30 22.18
N LEU A 59 1.00 2.52 21.70
CA LEU A 59 -0.32 3.17 21.80
C LEU A 59 -1.44 2.42 21.05
N MET A 60 -1.11 1.51 20.14
CA MET A 60 -2.09 0.76 19.35
C MET A 60 -2.36 -0.64 19.93
N ARG A 61 -1.54 -1.11 20.88
CA ARG A 61 -1.65 -2.49 21.41
C ARG A 61 -3.01 -2.78 22.04
N ASP A 62 -3.49 -1.85 22.87
CA ASP A 62 -4.75 -2.00 23.61
C ASP A 62 -5.73 -0.84 23.30
N ASN A 63 -5.56 -0.21 22.13
CA ASN A 63 -6.39 0.92 21.74
C ASN A 63 -7.83 0.45 21.42
N PRO A 64 -8.85 0.94 22.14
CA PRO A 64 -10.23 0.48 21.98
C PRO A 64 -10.93 1.08 20.76
N VAL A 65 -10.33 2.08 20.12
CA VAL A 65 -10.95 2.83 19.01
C VAL A 65 -10.90 2.03 17.73
N PHE A 66 -12.04 1.89 17.11
CA PHE A 66 -12.19 1.24 15.81
C PHE A 66 -12.46 2.27 14.73
N VAL A 67 -11.66 2.27 13.67
CA VAL A 67 -11.85 3.11 12.49
C VAL A 67 -12.11 2.20 11.30
N THR A 68 -13.33 2.29 10.77
CA THR A 68 -13.72 1.59 9.55
C THR A 68 -13.46 2.50 8.36
N SER A 69 -12.53 2.11 7.51
CA SER A 69 -12.15 2.95 6.36
C SER A 69 -11.68 2.13 5.16
N PHE A 70 -11.73 2.74 3.98
CA PHE A 70 -10.98 2.28 2.83
C PHE A 70 -10.02 3.37 2.35
N ASP A 71 -8.96 2.96 1.68
CA ASP A 71 -7.94 3.85 1.16
C ASP A 71 -8.10 3.94 -0.37
N ILE A 72 -8.36 5.14 -0.87
CA ILE A 72 -8.55 5.35 -2.31
C ILE A 72 -7.24 5.10 -3.09
N ARG A 73 -6.09 5.16 -2.42
CA ARG A 73 -4.78 4.90 -3.00
C ARG A 73 -4.49 3.41 -3.23
N ASP A 74 -5.11 2.51 -2.46
CA ASP A 74 -4.79 1.06 -2.48
C ASP A 74 -4.77 0.42 -3.88
N ASP A 75 -5.60 0.91 -4.79
CA ASP A 75 -5.69 0.40 -6.17
C ASP A 75 -5.09 1.37 -7.20
N MET A 76 -4.29 2.32 -6.77
CA MET A 76 -3.56 3.24 -7.64
C MET A 76 -2.13 2.75 -7.90
N TYR A 77 -1.45 3.42 -8.83
CA TYR A 77 -0.04 3.14 -9.10
C TYR A 77 0.82 3.39 -7.86
N GLU A 78 1.67 2.44 -7.53
CA GLU A 78 2.57 2.52 -6.39
C GLU A 78 3.49 3.75 -6.52
N GLY A 79 3.57 4.54 -5.44
CA GLY A 79 4.36 5.78 -5.44
C GLY A 79 3.61 7.04 -5.90
N LEU A 80 2.34 6.93 -6.34
CA LEU A 80 1.55 8.11 -6.67
C LEU A 80 1.17 8.87 -5.38
N SER A 81 1.52 10.16 -5.32
CA SER A 81 1.14 11.07 -4.23
C SER A 81 -0.17 11.79 -4.54
N LEU A 82 -0.84 12.33 -3.50
CA LEU A 82 -2.05 13.14 -3.70
C LEU A 82 -1.74 14.36 -4.57
N LYS A 83 -0.61 15.02 -4.34
CA LYS A 83 -0.16 16.18 -5.16
C LYS A 83 0.08 15.84 -6.63
N ALA A 84 0.58 14.63 -6.90
CA ALA A 84 0.68 14.15 -8.27
C ALA A 84 -0.70 13.93 -8.90
N CYS A 85 -1.67 13.43 -8.14
CA CYS A 85 -3.06 13.31 -8.59
C CYS A 85 -3.66 14.68 -8.90
N GLU A 86 -3.51 15.67 -8.02
CA GLU A 86 -3.95 17.05 -8.21
C GLU A 86 -3.40 17.62 -9.53
N GLY A 87 -2.09 17.50 -9.73
CA GLY A 87 -1.44 17.97 -10.96
C GLY A 87 -1.97 17.28 -12.23
N HIS A 88 -2.17 15.97 -12.20
CA HIS A 88 -2.74 15.24 -13.34
C HIS A 88 -4.21 15.61 -13.62
N LEU A 89 -4.96 15.98 -12.59
CA LEU A 89 -6.36 16.41 -12.71
C LEU A 89 -6.51 17.89 -13.07
N GLY A 90 -5.40 18.63 -13.18
CA GLY A 90 -5.43 20.07 -13.44
C GLY A 90 -5.95 20.88 -12.25
N MET A 91 -5.90 20.33 -11.06
CA MET A 91 -6.22 21.03 -9.81
C MET A 91 -5.04 21.91 -9.40
N SER A 92 -5.31 22.94 -8.60
CA SER A 92 -4.23 23.72 -7.98
C SER A 92 -3.55 22.84 -6.94
N VAL A 93 -2.21 22.69 -7.07
CA VAL A 93 -1.42 22.02 -6.02
C VAL A 93 -1.17 23.04 -4.91
N VAL A 94 -1.62 22.75 -3.71
CA VAL A 94 -1.42 23.57 -2.52
C VAL A 94 -0.42 22.86 -1.60
N GLU A 95 0.54 23.61 -1.08
CA GLU A 95 1.47 23.15 -0.05
C GLU A 95 1.43 24.09 1.14
N SER A 96 1.61 23.57 2.34
CA SER A 96 1.71 24.39 3.54
C SER A 96 3.14 24.92 3.70
N SER A 97 3.25 26.18 4.12
CA SER A 97 4.51 26.76 4.54
C SER A 97 4.87 26.42 6.00
N VAL A 98 3.92 25.82 6.75
CA VAL A 98 4.11 25.45 8.16
C VAL A 98 4.95 24.17 8.22
N PRO A 99 6.12 24.20 8.88
CA PRO A 99 6.94 23.01 9.04
C PRO A 99 6.24 21.91 9.84
N PHE A 100 6.34 20.66 9.38
CA PHE A 100 5.72 19.51 10.06
C PHE A 100 6.47 19.04 11.31
N ASP A 101 7.71 19.48 11.52
CA ASP A 101 8.60 19.10 12.61
C ASP A 101 8.62 20.10 13.79
N LEU A 102 7.63 21.01 13.84
CA LEU A 102 7.51 21.96 14.92
C LEU A 102 7.30 21.25 16.27
N ASP A 103 8.07 21.67 17.28
CA ASP A 103 8.00 21.18 18.66
C ASP A 103 7.26 22.15 19.61
N ARG A 104 6.60 23.17 19.06
CA ARG A 104 5.78 24.16 19.74
C ARG A 104 4.34 24.18 19.23
N PRO A 105 3.38 24.75 20.00
CA PRO A 105 2.05 25.04 19.47
C PRO A 105 2.11 25.95 18.25
N LEU A 106 1.17 25.73 17.32
CA LEU A 106 0.99 26.62 16.17
C LEU A 106 0.48 28.00 16.61
N THR A 107 0.83 29.04 15.88
CA THR A 107 0.15 30.32 15.98
C THR A 107 -1.23 30.24 15.34
N ASP A 108 -2.09 31.25 15.57
CA ASP A 108 -3.42 31.27 14.98
C ASP A 108 -3.35 31.29 13.43
N GLU A 109 -2.38 32.04 12.87
CA GLU A 109 -2.15 32.11 11.42
C GLU A 109 -1.67 30.75 10.86
N GLU A 110 -0.72 30.10 11.55
CA GLU A 110 -0.24 28.76 11.17
C GLU A 110 -1.35 27.71 11.27
N LEU A 111 -2.22 27.83 12.28
CA LEU A 111 -3.38 26.95 12.42
C LEU A 111 -4.38 27.14 11.28
N ASP A 112 -4.72 28.37 10.93
CA ASP A 112 -5.61 28.68 9.82
C ASP A 112 -5.06 28.15 8.48
N GLU A 113 -3.75 28.32 8.24
CA GLU A 113 -3.08 27.78 7.05
C GLU A 113 -3.14 26.25 7.03
N THR A 114 -2.88 25.59 8.17
CA THR A 114 -2.93 24.14 8.28
C THR A 114 -4.33 23.62 8.03
N ILE A 115 -5.36 24.26 8.58
CA ILE A 115 -6.77 23.89 8.35
C ILE A 115 -7.12 24.07 6.87
N PHE A 116 -6.71 25.15 6.24
CA PHE A 116 -6.93 25.38 4.80
C PHE A 116 -6.29 24.29 3.95
N TYR A 117 -5.03 23.94 4.24
CA TYR A 117 -4.29 22.88 3.59
C TYR A 117 -4.98 21.52 3.75
N CYS A 118 -5.37 21.15 4.98
CA CYS A 118 -6.08 19.90 5.23
C CYS A 118 -7.43 19.82 4.49
N LYS A 119 -8.18 20.92 4.43
CA LYS A 119 -9.43 20.98 3.66
C LYS A 119 -9.19 20.75 2.16
N HIS A 120 -8.14 21.36 1.62
CA HIS A 120 -7.78 21.16 0.22
C HIS A 120 -7.43 19.69 -0.09
N ASP A 121 -6.70 19.02 0.78
CA ASP A 121 -6.38 17.59 0.64
C ASP A 121 -7.63 16.70 0.71
N VAL A 122 -8.60 17.07 1.55
CA VAL A 122 -9.91 16.39 1.61
C VAL A 122 -10.69 16.60 0.31
N ASP A 123 -10.78 17.82 -0.21
CA ASP A 123 -11.47 18.16 -1.46
C ASP A 123 -10.84 17.39 -2.66
N ALA A 124 -9.51 17.30 -2.69
CA ALA A 124 -8.80 16.52 -3.70
C ALA A 124 -9.10 15.02 -3.59
N THR A 125 -9.16 14.49 -2.38
CA THR A 125 -9.52 13.09 -2.13
C THR A 125 -10.97 12.81 -2.53
N GLU A 126 -11.92 13.70 -2.20
CA GLU A 126 -13.32 13.61 -2.62
C GLU A 126 -13.43 13.58 -4.14
N LYS A 127 -12.68 14.45 -4.83
CA LYS A 127 -12.62 14.46 -6.29
C LYS A 127 -12.14 13.14 -6.89
N LEU A 128 -11.15 12.50 -6.28
CA LEU A 128 -10.69 11.17 -6.68
C LEU A 128 -11.79 10.10 -6.51
N VAL A 129 -12.55 10.15 -5.41
CA VAL A 129 -13.68 9.26 -5.17
C VAL A 129 -14.76 9.45 -6.23
N GLU A 130 -15.13 10.69 -6.54
CA GLU A 130 -16.09 11.00 -7.60
C GLU A 130 -15.68 10.41 -8.96
N LEU A 131 -14.44 10.66 -9.37
CA LEU A 131 -13.91 10.16 -10.64
C LEU A 131 -13.83 8.64 -10.71
N ARG A 132 -13.67 7.98 -9.58
CA ARG A 132 -13.56 6.51 -9.47
C ARG A 132 -14.89 5.86 -9.05
N GLN A 133 -15.98 6.59 -8.93
CA GLN A 133 -17.27 6.10 -8.43
C GLN A 133 -17.72 4.82 -9.15
N SER A 134 -17.66 4.79 -10.46
CA SER A 134 -18.05 3.62 -11.27
C SER A 134 -17.19 2.38 -10.95
N TYR A 135 -15.89 2.57 -10.75
CA TYR A 135 -14.97 1.52 -10.35
C TYR A 135 -15.26 1.01 -8.92
N LEU A 136 -15.45 1.91 -7.97
CA LEU A 136 -15.76 1.57 -6.58
C LEU A 136 -17.10 0.83 -6.49
N GLN A 137 -18.11 1.28 -7.23
CA GLN A 137 -19.42 0.61 -7.32
C GLN A 137 -19.28 -0.80 -7.90
N THR A 138 -18.39 -0.99 -8.88
CA THR A 138 -18.11 -2.32 -9.44
C THR A 138 -17.52 -3.24 -8.37
N LYS A 139 -16.55 -2.77 -7.58
CA LYS A 139 -15.98 -3.55 -6.45
C LYS A 139 -17.06 -3.95 -5.44
N ILE A 140 -17.94 -3.02 -5.06
CA ILE A 140 -19.06 -3.27 -4.16
C ILE A 140 -19.98 -4.37 -4.73
N ASN A 141 -20.38 -4.22 -5.99
CA ASN A 141 -21.28 -5.19 -6.64
C ASN A 141 -20.64 -6.59 -6.72
N LEU A 142 -19.34 -6.68 -7.00
CA LEU A 142 -18.61 -7.93 -7.00
C LEU A 142 -18.51 -8.52 -5.58
N GLY A 143 -18.22 -7.69 -4.59
CA GLY A 143 -18.17 -8.11 -3.18
C GLY A 143 -19.50 -8.69 -2.69
N ARG A 144 -20.61 -8.03 -3.00
CA ARG A 144 -21.96 -8.51 -2.68
C ARG A 144 -22.27 -9.87 -3.31
N ARG A 145 -21.82 -10.12 -4.54
CA ARG A 145 -21.97 -11.42 -5.21
C ARG A 145 -21.23 -12.56 -4.51
N VAL A 146 -20.11 -12.26 -3.86
CA VAL A 146 -19.31 -13.26 -3.11
C VAL A 146 -19.57 -13.22 -1.60
N GLY A 147 -20.58 -12.45 -1.16
CA GLY A 147 -21.03 -12.43 0.24
C GLY A 147 -20.11 -11.71 1.21
N ILE A 148 -19.33 -10.73 0.76
CA ILE A 148 -18.53 -9.86 1.65
C ILE A 148 -19.15 -8.46 1.77
N SER A 149 -18.85 -7.76 2.88
CA SER A 149 -19.31 -6.40 3.12
C SER A 149 -18.73 -5.42 2.10
N ASP A 150 -19.43 -4.28 1.91
CA ASP A 150 -19.00 -3.22 1.01
C ASP A 150 -17.61 -2.68 1.39
N GLU A 151 -17.36 -2.46 2.68
CA GLU A 151 -16.04 -2.07 3.21
C GLU A 151 -14.96 -3.07 2.82
N LYS A 152 -15.20 -4.37 3.05
CA LYS A 152 -14.23 -5.40 2.70
C LYS A 152 -14.01 -5.48 1.19
N ALA A 153 -15.04 -5.28 0.39
CA ALA A 153 -14.93 -5.24 -1.06
C ALA A 153 -14.05 -4.08 -1.53
N LEU A 154 -14.27 -2.88 -0.98
CA LEU A 154 -13.47 -1.68 -1.30
C LEU A 154 -12.00 -1.84 -0.88
N SER A 155 -11.74 -2.49 0.26
CA SER A 155 -10.39 -2.74 0.78
C SER A 155 -9.69 -3.94 0.13
N CYS A 156 -10.39 -4.78 -0.65
CA CYS A 156 -9.76 -5.89 -1.38
C CYS A 156 -8.98 -5.37 -2.59
N THR A 157 -7.83 -5.98 -2.87
CA THR A 157 -7.19 -5.84 -4.19
C THR A 157 -8.04 -6.53 -5.27
N ASN A 158 -7.89 -6.12 -6.53
CA ASN A 158 -8.57 -6.76 -7.65
C ASN A 158 -8.27 -8.26 -7.73
N ALA A 159 -7.02 -8.64 -7.48
CA ALA A 159 -6.62 -10.05 -7.44
C ALA A 159 -7.39 -10.84 -6.36
N LYS A 160 -7.59 -10.24 -5.17
CA LYS A 160 -8.34 -10.87 -4.07
C LYS A 160 -9.82 -11.02 -4.42
N LEU A 161 -10.45 -9.99 -4.99
CA LEU A 161 -11.84 -10.08 -5.43
C LEU A 161 -12.02 -11.15 -6.53
N THR A 162 -11.12 -11.18 -7.51
CA THR A 162 -11.12 -12.20 -8.55
C THR A 162 -10.98 -13.61 -7.97
N ALA A 163 -10.07 -13.80 -7.03
CA ALA A 163 -9.88 -15.09 -6.36
C ALA A 163 -11.17 -15.54 -5.62
N LEU A 164 -11.84 -14.62 -4.92
CA LEU A 164 -13.11 -14.90 -4.26
C LEU A 164 -14.21 -15.27 -5.26
N MET A 165 -14.34 -14.54 -6.36
CA MET A 165 -15.33 -14.80 -7.40
C MET A 165 -15.13 -16.18 -8.07
N LEU A 166 -13.89 -16.57 -8.30
CA LEU A 166 -13.53 -17.85 -8.91
C LEU A 166 -13.49 -19.00 -7.89
N ASN A 167 -13.80 -18.74 -6.61
CA ASN A 167 -13.61 -19.68 -5.51
C ASN A 167 -12.20 -20.30 -5.53
N ALA A 168 -11.20 -19.48 -5.89
CA ALA A 168 -9.84 -19.93 -6.00
C ALA A 168 -9.29 -20.29 -4.62
N ARG A 169 -8.71 -21.47 -4.53
CA ARG A 169 -8.02 -21.92 -3.34
C ARG A 169 -6.54 -21.62 -3.46
N ARG A 170 -5.96 -21.04 -2.42
CA ARG A 170 -4.50 -20.90 -2.33
C ARG A 170 -3.93 -22.33 -2.26
N ARG A 171 -2.95 -22.62 -3.10
CA ARG A 171 -2.18 -23.86 -2.94
C ARG A 171 -1.51 -23.82 -1.55
N GLU A 172 -1.42 -24.98 -0.92
CA GLU A 172 -0.59 -25.11 0.28
C GLU A 172 0.82 -24.60 -0.07
N TRP A 173 1.40 -23.88 0.87
CA TRP A 173 2.77 -23.40 0.72
C TRP A 173 3.67 -24.63 0.74
N ASN A 174 4.20 -24.98 -0.41
CA ASN A 174 5.37 -25.86 -0.46
C ASN A 174 6.63 -24.98 -0.38
N ASP A 175 7.67 -25.54 0.18
CA ASP A 175 8.98 -24.91 0.15
C ASP A 175 9.31 -24.55 -1.30
N GLY A 176 9.40 -23.27 -1.63
CA GLY A 176 9.71 -22.82 -3.00
C GLY A 176 11.05 -23.35 -3.53
N ARG A 177 11.82 -24.01 -2.68
CA ARG A 177 13.07 -24.70 -3.00
C ARG A 177 12.89 -26.12 -3.54
N ASP A 178 11.68 -26.68 -3.49
CA ASP A 178 11.33 -27.96 -4.14
C ASP A 178 10.98 -27.77 -5.63
N TYR A 179 11.63 -26.78 -6.28
CA TYR A 179 11.43 -26.50 -7.69
C TYR A 179 11.93 -27.64 -8.56
N VAL A 180 11.12 -28.00 -9.55
CA VAL A 180 11.49 -28.93 -10.62
C VAL A 180 11.13 -28.34 -11.97
N TYR A 181 11.96 -28.57 -12.97
CA TYR A 181 11.66 -28.12 -14.32
C TYR A 181 10.38 -28.79 -14.84
N PRO A 182 9.49 -28.02 -15.51
CA PRO A 182 8.30 -28.61 -16.09
C PRO A 182 8.66 -29.72 -17.08
N PRO A 183 7.97 -30.88 -17.06
CA PRO A 183 8.31 -32.03 -17.94
C PRO A 183 8.29 -31.72 -19.43
N ARG A 184 7.60 -30.64 -19.84
CA ARG A 184 7.53 -30.21 -21.25
C ARG A 184 8.63 -29.20 -21.63
N LEU A 185 9.45 -28.78 -20.70
CA LEU A 185 10.56 -27.88 -20.97
C LEU A 185 11.74 -28.70 -21.51
N ASP A 186 12.18 -28.37 -22.72
CA ASP A 186 13.41 -28.92 -23.27
C ASP A 186 14.59 -28.17 -22.67
N VAL A 187 15.16 -28.72 -21.61
CA VAL A 187 16.31 -28.13 -20.93
C VAL A 187 17.60 -28.21 -21.77
N SER A 188 17.66 -29.08 -22.81
CA SER A 188 18.86 -29.23 -23.63
C SER A 188 19.21 -28.00 -24.47
N ILE A 189 18.22 -27.13 -24.71
CA ILE A 189 18.41 -25.87 -25.47
C ILE A 189 18.77 -24.70 -24.56
N ILE A 190 18.76 -24.89 -23.24
CA ILE A 190 19.04 -23.83 -22.28
C ILE A 190 20.53 -23.84 -21.95
N PRO A 191 21.21 -22.66 -22.02
CA PRO A 191 22.61 -22.57 -21.63
C PRO A 191 22.83 -23.07 -20.20
N GLN A 192 23.91 -23.84 -20.00
CA GLN A 192 24.21 -24.47 -18.71
C GLN A 192 24.33 -23.45 -17.58
N GLU A 193 24.91 -22.29 -17.83
CA GLU A 193 25.02 -21.19 -16.86
C GLU A 193 23.66 -20.74 -16.30
N ILE A 194 22.61 -20.76 -17.13
CA ILE A 194 21.23 -20.44 -16.70
C ILE A 194 20.67 -21.57 -15.84
N LEU A 195 20.91 -22.83 -16.24
CA LEU A 195 20.47 -23.98 -15.44
C LEU A 195 21.17 -23.99 -14.08
N ASP A 196 22.48 -23.79 -14.06
CA ASP A 196 23.27 -23.72 -12.81
C ASP A 196 22.76 -22.60 -11.88
N PHE A 197 22.38 -21.44 -12.43
CA PHE A 197 21.79 -20.37 -11.62
C PHE A 197 20.48 -20.82 -10.96
N PHE A 198 19.57 -21.43 -11.71
CA PHE A 198 18.30 -21.89 -11.13
C PHE A 198 18.46 -23.11 -10.23
N ASP A 199 19.45 -23.96 -10.47
CA ASP A 199 19.74 -25.12 -9.60
C ASP A 199 20.26 -24.72 -8.22
N THR A 200 20.78 -23.49 -8.06
CA THR A 200 21.15 -22.95 -6.73
C THR A 200 19.99 -22.93 -5.74
N ILE A 201 18.72 -23.00 -6.19
CA ILE A 201 17.55 -23.07 -5.31
C ILE A 201 17.60 -24.30 -4.40
N HIS A 202 18.21 -25.40 -4.85
CA HIS A 202 18.30 -26.63 -4.09
C HIS A 202 19.38 -26.61 -3.01
N ASP A 203 20.29 -25.64 -3.04
CA ASP A 203 21.33 -25.48 -2.02
C ASP A 203 20.76 -24.82 -0.76
N LYS A 204 20.31 -25.64 0.17
CA LYS A 204 19.73 -25.19 1.46
C LYS A 204 20.74 -24.51 2.39
N SER A 205 22.03 -24.50 2.06
CA SER A 205 23.05 -23.75 2.80
C SER A 205 23.00 -22.25 2.52
N ILE A 206 22.40 -21.83 1.39
CA ILE A 206 22.22 -20.43 1.03
C ILE A 206 20.94 -19.91 1.72
N PRO A 207 21.01 -18.86 2.56
CA PRO A 207 19.81 -18.26 3.17
C PRO A 207 18.85 -17.69 2.11
N ASP A 208 17.54 -17.77 2.35
CA ASP A 208 16.50 -17.24 1.45
C ASP A 208 16.72 -15.78 1.10
N GLU A 209 17.09 -14.98 2.10
CA GLU A 209 17.36 -13.55 1.93
C GLU A 209 18.50 -13.25 0.95
N VAL A 210 19.45 -14.17 0.83
CA VAL A 210 20.58 -14.08 -0.10
C VAL A 210 20.16 -14.62 -1.46
N LEU A 211 19.62 -15.84 -1.49
CA LEU A 211 19.21 -16.53 -2.72
C LEU A 211 18.27 -15.66 -3.56
N PHE A 212 17.15 -15.21 -2.97
CA PHE A 212 16.11 -14.48 -3.70
C PHE A 212 16.48 -13.05 -4.10
N LYS A 213 17.62 -12.55 -3.64
CA LYS A 213 18.21 -11.27 -4.10
C LYS A 213 19.23 -11.44 -5.23
N THR A 214 19.65 -12.67 -5.53
CA THR A 214 20.61 -12.92 -6.61
C THR A 214 19.95 -12.80 -7.98
N ALA A 215 20.76 -12.47 -8.98
CA ALA A 215 20.35 -12.44 -10.38
C ALA A 215 21.55 -12.77 -11.27
N LEU A 216 21.28 -13.49 -12.36
CA LEU A 216 22.23 -13.77 -13.42
C LEU A 216 21.96 -12.86 -14.61
N THR A 217 22.98 -12.27 -15.20
CA THR A 217 22.89 -11.59 -16.49
C THR A 217 23.58 -12.46 -17.55
N TYR A 218 22.80 -12.98 -18.46
CA TYR A 218 23.26 -13.79 -19.59
C TYR A 218 23.01 -13.08 -20.91
N LYS A 219 23.91 -13.17 -21.88
CA LYS A 219 23.76 -12.51 -23.17
C LYS A 219 23.50 -13.54 -24.27
N PHE A 220 22.43 -13.36 -25.01
CA PHE A 220 22.17 -14.03 -26.28
C PHE A 220 22.63 -13.10 -27.42
N GLY A 221 23.85 -13.33 -27.92
CA GLY A 221 24.50 -12.36 -28.80
C GLY A 221 24.69 -11.01 -28.08
N ASP A 222 24.14 -9.95 -28.62
CA ASP A 222 24.19 -8.59 -28.02
C ASP A 222 23.02 -8.29 -27.08
N PHE A 223 22.07 -9.21 -26.94
CA PHE A 223 20.88 -9.01 -26.16
C PHE A 223 21.09 -9.51 -24.69
N PRO A 224 21.18 -8.60 -23.70
CA PRO A 224 21.32 -9.00 -22.30
C PRO A 224 19.96 -9.40 -21.71
N CYS A 225 19.91 -10.60 -21.12
CA CYS A 225 18.78 -11.08 -20.33
C CYS A 225 19.18 -11.16 -18.86
N ARG A 226 18.34 -10.62 -17.98
CA ARG A 226 18.51 -10.73 -16.54
C ARG A 226 17.54 -11.77 -15.99
N TYR A 227 18.09 -12.83 -15.44
CA TYR A 227 17.36 -13.90 -14.77
C TYR A 227 17.32 -13.63 -13.28
N ALA A 228 16.15 -13.65 -12.68
CA ALA A 228 15.94 -13.51 -11.25
C ALA A 228 14.75 -14.39 -10.81
N TRP A 229 14.59 -14.59 -9.52
CA TRP A 229 13.55 -15.48 -8.97
C TRP A 229 12.12 -14.97 -9.21
N GLY A 230 11.92 -13.69 -9.51
CA GLY A 230 10.63 -13.10 -9.87
C GLY A 230 10.30 -13.18 -11.37
N GLY A 231 11.24 -13.58 -12.23
CA GLY A 231 11.05 -13.67 -13.67
C GLY A 231 12.33 -13.41 -14.48
N VAL A 232 12.16 -13.46 -15.81
CA VAL A 232 13.22 -13.17 -16.77
C VAL A 232 12.93 -11.82 -17.43
N HIS A 233 13.89 -10.94 -17.40
CA HIS A 233 13.80 -9.59 -17.98
C HIS A 233 14.98 -9.33 -18.91
N GLY A 234 14.71 -8.76 -20.08
CA GLY A 234 15.75 -8.33 -21.00
C GLY A 234 15.34 -7.06 -21.71
N SER A 235 16.30 -6.17 -21.92
CA SER A 235 16.10 -4.96 -22.69
C SER A 235 17.40 -4.50 -23.34
N VAL A 236 17.28 -3.91 -24.54
CA VAL A 236 18.37 -3.19 -25.20
C VAL A 236 18.07 -1.71 -25.15
N LYS A 237 19.09 -0.86 -24.89
CA LYS A 237 18.91 0.57 -25.01
C LYS A 237 18.70 0.95 -26.47
N GLY A 238 17.60 1.65 -26.78
CA GLY A 238 17.30 2.19 -28.12
C GLY A 238 15.81 2.10 -28.45
N TYR A 239 15.42 2.74 -29.55
CA TYR A 239 14.11 2.55 -30.16
C TYR A 239 14.16 1.31 -31.05
N HIS A 240 13.22 0.40 -30.85
CA HIS A 240 13.03 -0.79 -31.67
C HIS A 240 11.66 -0.77 -32.32
#